data_244c84ae3db2c5001ab3a319e85c1221
#
_entry.id   244c84ae3db2c5001ab3a319e85c1221
#
_cell.length_a   1.000
_cell.length_b   1.000
_cell.length_c   1.000
_cell.angle_alpha   90.00
_cell.angle_beta   90.00
_cell.angle_gamma   90.00
#
_symmetry.space_group_name_H-M   'P 1'
#
loop_
_entity.id
_entity.type
_entity.pdbx_description
1 polymer ?
#
loop_
_entity_poly.entity_id
_entity_poly.type
_entity_poly.pdbx_seq_one_letter_code
_entity_poly.pdbx_strand_id
1 'polypeptide(L)'
;MEAILGIILSAILTENFILVKFYGICPFMGVSKKIDTALGMGMAVTFVMALASAACYAVNLLLGETYAYMQTVVFILVIASIVQVVEMFLKKSVPSLYQALGIYLPLITTNCAVLGAALVNAQAGDGFRAGFLPSVLFGVAGGLGFTLAIVLFASVRIRVDK
;
A
#
# COMPACT_ATOMS: atom_id res chain seq x y z
N MET A 1 12.11 -21.11 1.91
CA MET A 1 12.41 -20.17 0.84
C MET A 1 11.36 -20.18 -0.27
N GLU A 2 10.93 -21.32 -0.73
CA GLU A 2 9.88 -21.44 -1.76
C GLU A 2 8.56 -20.75 -1.37
N ALA A 3 8.16 -20.87 -0.13
CA ALA A 3 6.94 -20.28 0.37
C ALA A 3 6.98 -18.73 0.39
N ILE A 4 8.11 -18.11 0.73
CA ILE A 4 8.29 -16.65 0.70
C ILE A 4 8.27 -16.14 -0.75
N LEU A 5 8.96 -16.84 -1.65
CA LEU A 5 8.94 -16.53 -3.08
C LEU A 5 7.51 -16.65 -3.67
N GLY A 6 6.77 -17.66 -3.24
CA GLY A 6 5.36 -17.84 -3.60
C GLY A 6 4.46 -16.67 -3.17
N ILE A 7 4.63 -16.15 -1.95
CA ILE A 7 3.90 -14.96 -1.47
C ILE A 7 4.25 -13.73 -2.31
N ILE A 8 5.53 -13.50 -2.58
CA ILE A 8 5.99 -12.33 -3.34
C ILE A 8 5.45 -12.37 -4.77
N LEU A 9 5.57 -13.50 -5.46
CA LEU A 9 5.05 -13.67 -6.82
C LEU A 9 3.53 -13.58 -6.87
N SER A 10 2.83 -14.19 -5.93
CA SER A 10 1.37 -14.10 -5.83
C SER A 10 0.91 -12.66 -5.60
N ALA A 11 1.55 -11.93 -4.71
CA ALA A 11 1.20 -10.54 -4.41
C ALA A 11 1.45 -9.59 -5.59
N ILE A 12 2.51 -9.82 -6.36
CA ILE A 12 2.87 -8.96 -7.50
C ILE A 12 2.01 -9.25 -8.73
N LEU A 13 1.77 -10.52 -9.03
CA LEU A 13 1.13 -10.94 -10.30
C LEU A 13 -0.33 -11.32 -10.11
N THR A 14 -0.61 -12.28 -9.23
CA THR A 14 -1.94 -12.90 -9.11
C THR A 14 -2.90 -12.04 -8.28
N GLU A 15 -2.41 -11.40 -7.24
CA GLU A 15 -3.20 -10.54 -6.36
C GLU A 15 -2.82 -9.06 -6.50
N ASN A 16 -2.39 -8.63 -7.70
CA ASN A 16 -2.06 -7.24 -7.94
C ASN A 16 -3.26 -6.33 -7.61
N PHE A 17 -3.04 -5.39 -6.69
CA PHE A 17 -4.12 -4.54 -6.17
C PHE A 17 -4.76 -3.65 -7.23
N ILE A 18 -4.00 -3.20 -8.23
CA ILE A 18 -4.54 -2.37 -9.32
C ILE A 18 -5.18 -3.23 -10.40
N LEU A 19 -4.46 -4.23 -10.90
CA LEU A 19 -4.85 -4.95 -12.11
C LEU A 19 -5.97 -5.97 -11.87
N VAL A 20 -6.02 -6.56 -10.68
CA VAL A 20 -6.96 -7.63 -10.35
C VAL A 20 -8.07 -7.14 -9.41
N LYS A 21 -7.71 -6.41 -8.37
CA LYS A 21 -8.68 -5.97 -7.35
C LYS A 21 -9.20 -4.55 -7.57
N PHE A 22 -8.61 -3.80 -8.51
CA PHE A 22 -8.96 -2.41 -8.82
C PHE A 22 -8.85 -1.45 -7.62
N TYR A 23 -7.99 -1.77 -6.65
CA TYR A 23 -7.73 -0.92 -5.51
C TYR A 23 -6.63 0.10 -5.83
N GLY A 24 -6.79 1.34 -5.38
CA GLY A 24 -5.80 2.40 -5.60
C GLY A 24 -5.90 3.07 -6.96
N ILE A 25 -7.10 3.11 -7.58
CA ILE A 25 -7.35 3.80 -8.84
C ILE A 25 -7.20 5.32 -8.69
N CYS A 26 -7.55 5.88 -7.53
CA CYS A 26 -7.46 7.32 -7.28
C CYS A 26 -6.05 7.88 -7.49
N PRO A 27 -4.99 7.38 -6.82
CA PRO A 27 -3.63 7.80 -7.11
C PRO A 27 -3.16 7.40 -8.51
N PHE A 28 -3.61 6.25 -9.01
CA PHE A 28 -3.31 5.76 -10.35
C PHE A 28 -3.72 6.75 -11.44
N MET A 29 -4.93 7.28 -11.37
CA MET A 29 -5.45 8.28 -12.33
C MET A 29 -4.73 9.63 -12.21
N GLY A 30 -4.44 10.08 -10.99
CA GLY A 30 -3.85 11.39 -10.71
C GLY A 30 -2.36 11.49 -11.07
N VAL A 31 -1.59 10.45 -10.79
CA VAL A 31 -0.11 10.50 -10.80
C VAL A 31 0.51 9.89 -12.06
N SER A 32 -0.26 9.22 -12.90
CA SER A 32 0.25 8.53 -14.09
C SER A 32 0.67 9.44 -15.27
N LYS A 33 0.67 10.75 -15.08
CA LYS A 33 1.05 11.72 -16.14
C LYS A 33 2.56 11.82 -16.38
N LYS A 34 3.38 11.57 -15.35
CA LYS A 34 4.84 11.63 -15.41
C LYS A 34 5.44 10.40 -14.73
N ILE A 35 6.48 9.81 -15.34
CA ILE A 35 7.14 8.60 -14.79
C ILE A 35 7.81 8.90 -13.45
N ASP A 36 8.48 10.05 -13.31
CA ASP A 36 9.17 10.41 -12.07
C ASP A 36 8.21 10.53 -10.90
N THR A 37 7.05 11.16 -11.12
CA THR A 37 6.01 11.31 -10.10
C THR A 37 5.35 9.95 -9.79
N ALA A 38 5.14 9.11 -10.79
CA ALA A 38 4.59 7.76 -10.62
C ALA A 38 5.53 6.87 -9.80
N LEU A 39 6.83 6.95 -10.07
CA LEU A 39 7.85 6.20 -9.33
C LEU A 39 7.93 6.67 -7.87
N GLY A 40 7.99 7.98 -7.64
CA GLY A 40 8.00 8.56 -6.30
C GLY A 40 6.76 8.16 -5.48
N MET A 41 5.58 8.19 -6.10
CA MET A 41 4.33 7.75 -5.48
C MET A 41 4.35 6.25 -5.16
N GLY A 42 4.83 5.42 -6.09
CA GLY A 42 4.95 3.98 -5.88
C GLY A 42 5.85 3.62 -4.71
N MET A 43 7.00 4.29 -4.60
CA MET A 43 7.91 4.12 -3.46
C MET A 43 7.27 4.54 -2.13
N ALA A 44 6.60 5.69 -2.10
CA ALA A 44 5.90 6.17 -0.91
C ALA A 44 4.78 5.21 -0.48
N VAL A 45 3.97 4.73 -1.42
CA VAL A 45 2.90 3.76 -1.15
C VAL A 45 3.48 2.44 -0.64
N THR A 46 4.57 1.94 -1.22
CA THR A 46 5.24 0.71 -0.75
C THR A 46 5.70 0.84 0.70
N PHE A 47 6.30 1.97 1.05
CA PHE A 47 6.73 2.24 2.42
C PHE A 47 5.56 2.30 3.40
N VAL A 48 4.50 3.01 3.03
CA VAL A 48 3.28 3.12 3.85
C VAL A 48 2.58 1.75 3.98
N MET A 49 2.54 0.94 2.92
CA MET A 49 1.98 -0.41 2.97
C MET A 49 2.74 -1.33 3.92
N ALA A 50 4.08 -1.24 3.94
CA ALA A 50 4.90 -2.01 4.87
C ALA A 50 4.59 -1.63 6.33
N LEU A 51 4.55 -0.33 6.64
CA LEU A 51 4.21 0.18 7.98
C LEU A 51 2.77 -0.17 8.38
N ALA A 52 1.82 0.02 7.47
CA ALA A 52 0.41 -0.28 7.70
C ALA A 52 0.20 -1.79 7.96
N SER A 53 0.85 -2.66 7.21
CA SER A 53 0.78 -4.11 7.41
C SER A 53 1.34 -4.52 8.78
N ALA A 54 2.45 -3.92 9.22
CA ALA A 54 3.02 -4.18 10.53
C ALA A 54 2.09 -3.72 11.67
N ALA A 55 1.56 -2.51 11.57
CA ALA A 55 0.68 -1.94 12.59
C ALA A 55 -0.69 -2.64 12.64
N CYS A 56 -1.28 -2.92 11.49
CA CYS A 56 -2.57 -3.62 11.42
C CYS A 56 -2.46 -5.06 11.93
N TYR A 57 -1.32 -5.72 11.73
CA TYR A 57 -1.06 -7.02 12.34
C TYR A 57 -1.06 -6.95 13.88
N ALA A 58 -0.36 -5.98 14.46
CA ALA A 58 -0.34 -5.78 15.90
C ALA A 58 -1.73 -5.46 16.47
N VAL A 59 -2.48 -4.61 15.76
CA VAL A 59 -3.86 -4.26 16.16
C VAL A 59 -4.80 -5.46 16.04
N ASN A 60 -4.65 -6.28 15.00
CA ASN A 60 -5.45 -7.48 14.81
C ASN A 60 -5.25 -8.50 15.95
N LEU A 61 -4.00 -8.63 16.44
CA LEU A 61 -3.72 -9.45 17.64
C LEU A 61 -4.42 -8.95 18.89
N LEU A 62 -4.56 -7.63 19.05
CA LEU A 62 -5.23 -7.01 20.19
C LEU A 62 -6.76 -7.10 20.10
N LEU A 63 -7.33 -6.96 18.90
CA LEU A 63 -8.78 -7.01 18.70
C LEU A 63 -9.37 -8.40 18.89
N GLY A 64 -8.63 -9.45 18.53
CA GLY A 64 -9.16 -10.81 18.52
C GLY A 64 -10.36 -10.98 17.57
N GLU A 65 -11.00 -12.13 17.59
CA GLU A 65 -12.16 -12.44 16.75
C GLU A 65 -13.45 -11.73 17.16
N THR A 66 -13.53 -11.24 18.39
CA THR A 66 -14.75 -10.69 19.00
C THR A 66 -15.23 -9.40 18.34
N TYR A 67 -14.32 -8.60 17.76
CA TYR A 67 -14.61 -7.30 17.17
C TYR A 67 -14.40 -7.23 15.66
N ALA A 68 -14.54 -8.35 14.97
CA ALA A 68 -14.29 -8.44 13.53
C ALA A 68 -15.11 -7.43 12.68
N TYR A 69 -16.32 -7.07 13.10
CA TYR A 69 -17.14 -6.07 12.39
C TYR A 69 -16.61 -4.63 12.50
N MET A 70 -15.88 -4.30 13.57
CA MET A 70 -15.25 -2.98 13.74
C MET A 70 -13.83 -2.89 13.15
N GLN A 71 -13.28 -4.00 12.71
CA GLN A 71 -11.91 -4.13 12.21
C GLN A 71 -11.58 -3.11 11.12
N THR A 72 -12.48 -2.91 10.16
CA THR A 72 -12.28 -1.95 9.06
C THR A 72 -12.14 -0.51 9.56
N VAL A 73 -12.99 -0.09 10.51
CA VAL A 73 -12.95 1.27 11.08
C VAL A 73 -11.66 1.50 11.85
N VAL A 74 -11.26 0.53 12.66
CA VAL A 74 -10.01 0.60 13.45
C VAL A 74 -8.79 0.65 12.53
N PHE A 75 -8.76 -0.14 11.47
CA PHE A 75 -7.66 -0.13 10.49
C PHE A 75 -7.56 1.21 9.78
N ILE A 76 -8.68 1.82 9.37
CA ILE A 76 -8.68 3.16 8.76
C ILE A 76 -8.09 4.19 9.73
N LEU A 77 -8.47 4.17 10.99
CA LEU A 77 -7.96 5.08 12.01
C LEU A 77 -6.45 4.90 12.24
N VAL A 78 -5.99 3.66 12.34
CA VAL A 78 -4.57 3.33 12.54
C VAL A 78 -3.74 3.77 11.34
N ILE A 79 -4.18 3.45 10.14
CA ILE A 79 -3.49 3.84 8.90
C ILE A 79 -3.44 5.36 8.78
N ALA A 80 -4.55 6.06 9.02
CA ALA A 80 -4.59 7.52 9.00
C ALA A 80 -3.61 8.14 9.99
N SER A 81 -3.54 7.62 11.21
CA SER A 81 -2.60 8.09 12.24
C SER A 81 -1.14 7.90 11.84
N ILE A 82 -0.79 6.73 11.28
CA ILE A 82 0.57 6.43 10.82
C ILE A 82 0.96 7.35 9.69
N VAL A 83 0.09 7.52 8.69
CA VAL A 83 0.38 8.38 7.54
C VAL A 83 0.53 9.84 7.96
N GLN A 84 -0.25 10.31 8.95
CA GLN A 84 -0.12 11.64 9.51
C GLN A 84 1.27 11.86 10.15
N VAL A 85 1.75 10.87 10.90
CA VAL A 85 3.10 10.92 11.51
C VAL A 85 4.18 10.90 10.42
N VAL A 86 4.04 10.06 9.40
CA VAL A 86 4.97 10.01 8.26
C VAL A 86 4.98 11.32 7.49
N GLU A 87 3.82 11.95 7.30
CA GLU A 87 3.69 13.26 6.66
C GLU A 87 4.46 14.34 7.43
N MET A 88 4.28 14.41 8.75
CA MET A 88 5.03 15.36 9.59
C MET A 88 6.53 15.12 9.52
N PHE A 89 6.95 13.86 9.49
CA PHE A 89 8.35 13.48 9.37
C PHE A 89 8.96 13.89 8.03
N LEU A 90 8.26 13.60 6.93
CA LEU A 90 8.67 13.97 5.57
C LEU A 90 8.78 15.49 5.40
N LYS A 91 7.83 16.25 5.95
CA LYS A 91 7.84 17.72 5.93
C LYS A 91 9.08 18.30 6.60
N LYS A 92 9.56 17.65 7.67
CA LYS A 92 10.74 18.11 8.41
C LYS A 92 12.06 17.63 7.80
N SER A 93 12.12 16.40 7.32
CA SER A 93 13.36 15.73 6.89
C SER A 93 13.68 15.97 5.42
N VAL A 94 12.69 15.96 4.54
CA VAL A 94 12.90 16.06 3.08
C VAL A 94 11.86 17.01 2.45
N PRO A 95 12.01 18.34 2.63
CA PRO A 95 11.05 19.31 2.10
C PRO A 95 10.91 19.29 0.58
N SER A 96 11.96 18.90 -0.16
CA SER A 96 11.92 18.76 -1.61
C SER A 96 10.96 17.64 -2.06
N LEU A 97 11.01 16.48 -1.39
CA LEU A 97 10.10 15.37 -1.66
C LEU A 97 8.68 15.70 -1.23
N TYR A 98 8.53 16.42 -0.11
CA TYR A 98 7.24 16.89 0.37
C TYR A 98 6.58 17.86 -0.63
N GLN A 99 7.31 18.78 -1.26
CA GLN A 99 6.77 19.66 -2.29
C GLN A 99 6.35 18.92 -3.55
N ALA A 100 7.11 17.89 -3.95
CA ALA A 100 6.77 17.05 -5.10
C ALA A 100 5.54 16.16 -4.84
N LEU A 101 5.39 15.64 -3.61
CA LEU A 101 4.32 14.71 -3.20
C LEU A 101 3.18 15.40 -2.43
N GLY A 102 3.33 16.67 -2.05
CA GLY A 102 2.44 17.37 -1.11
C GLY A 102 0.96 17.38 -1.49
N ILE A 103 0.65 17.45 -2.80
CA ILE A 103 -0.73 17.37 -3.32
C ILE A 103 -1.26 15.92 -3.26
N TYR A 104 -0.36 14.93 -3.29
CA TYR A 104 -0.71 13.51 -3.35
C TYR A 104 -0.69 12.80 -1.98
N LEU A 105 -0.21 13.46 -0.92
CA LEU A 105 -0.19 12.92 0.43
C LEU A 105 -1.58 12.52 0.95
N PRO A 106 -2.63 13.34 0.78
CA PRO A 106 -3.99 12.91 1.12
C PRO A 106 -4.45 11.67 0.34
N LEU A 107 -3.99 11.52 -0.90
CA LEU A 107 -4.26 10.34 -1.73
C LEU A 107 -3.57 9.06 -1.23
N ILE A 108 -2.47 9.18 -0.50
CA ILE A 108 -1.81 8.04 0.16
C ILE A 108 -2.60 7.63 1.39
N THR A 109 -3.06 8.61 2.19
CA THR A 109 -3.83 8.37 3.42
C THR A 109 -5.15 7.64 3.15
N THR A 110 -5.85 8.03 2.09
CA THR A 110 -7.14 7.46 1.68
C THR A 110 -7.00 6.37 0.62
N ASN A 111 -5.80 5.81 0.45
CA ASN A 111 -5.53 4.82 -0.59
C ASN A 111 -6.19 3.48 -0.27
N CYS A 112 -7.17 3.10 -1.09
CA CYS A 112 -7.88 1.82 -0.96
C CYS A 112 -6.96 0.60 -1.06
N ALA A 113 -5.81 0.71 -1.75
CA ALA A 113 -4.85 -0.37 -1.85
C ALA A 113 -4.18 -0.67 -0.50
N VAL A 114 -3.86 0.37 0.29
CA VAL A 114 -3.27 0.21 1.64
C VAL A 114 -4.27 -0.45 2.57
N LEU A 115 -5.51 0.02 2.58
CA LEU A 115 -6.59 -0.59 3.36
C LEU A 115 -6.88 -2.02 2.90
N GLY A 116 -6.93 -2.24 1.58
CA GLY A 116 -7.14 -3.57 1.00
C GLY A 116 -6.06 -4.57 1.42
N ALA A 117 -4.79 -4.15 1.41
CA ALA A 117 -3.68 -4.99 1.89
C ALA A 117 -3.82 -5.36 3.36
N ALA A 118 -4.20 -4.39 4.21
CA ALA A 118 -4.43 -4.62 5.64
C ALA A 118 -5.57 -5.61 5.88
N LEU A 119 -6.70 -5.47 5.17
CA LEU A 119 -7.86 -6.37 5.29
C LEU A 119 -7.54 -7.78 4.78
N VAL A 120 -6.84 -7.92 3.66
CA VAL A 120 -6.43 -9.22 3.13
C VAL A 120 -5.47 -9.92 4.10
N ASN A 121 -4.56 -9.19 4.71
CA ASN A 121 -3.68 -9.74 5.75
C ASN A 121 -4.45 -10.18 7.00
N ALA A 122 -5.43 -9.41 7.43
CA ALA A 122 -6.25 -9.74 8.59
C ALA A 122 -7.15 -10.97 8.37
N GLN A 123 -7.66 -11.14 7.14
CA GLN A 123 -8.52 -12.27 6.75
C GLN A 123 -7.73 -13.55 6.44
N ALA A 124 -6.40 -13.50 6.41
CA ALA A 124 -5.57 -14.64 6.05
C ALA A 124 -5.61 -15.82 7.06
N GLY A 125 -6.25 -15.64 8.21
CA GLY A 125 -6.50 -16.69 9.20
C GLY A 125 -5.23 -17.41 9.67
N ASP A 126 -5.37 -18.70 10.02
CA ASP A 126 -4.26 -19.56 10.50
C ASP A 126 -3.33 -20.08 9.39
N GLY A 127 -3.40 -19.47 8.21
CA GLY A 127 -2.58 -19.87 7.07
C GLY A 127 -1.14 -19.36 7.15
N PHE A 128 -0.41 -19.58 6.07
CA PHE A 128 1.01 -19.20 5.92
C PHE A 128 1.28 -17.69 6.12
N ARG A 129 0.25 -16.83 6.02
CA ARG A 129 0.33 -15.38 6.25
C ARG A 129 0.11 -14.98 7.71
N ALA A 130 -0.14 -15.91 8.61
CA ALA A 130 -0.46 -15.66 10.03
C ALA A 130 0.71 -15.15 10.88
N GLY A 131 1.89 -14.86 10.30
CA GLY A 131 3.05 -14.32 11.00
C GLY A 131 3.28 -12.83 10.72
N PHE A 132 3.98 -12.16 11.62
CA PHE A 132 4.40 -10.77 11.44
C PHE A 132 5.23 -10.56 10.16
N LEU A 133 6.24 -11.40 9.97
CA LEU A 133 7.13 -11.31 8.81
C LEU A 133 6.42 -11.55 7.46
N PRO A 134 5.60 -12.61 7.28
CA PRO A 134 4.82 -12.79 6.06
C PRO A 134 3.83 -11.64 5.78
N SER A 135 3.22 -11.06 6.82
CA SER A 135 2.31 -9.92 6.68
C SER A 135 3.02 -8.68 6.12
N VAL A 136 4.19 -8.36 6.65
CA VAL A 136 5.01 -7.23 6.17
C VAL A 136 5.52 -7.49 4.75
N LEU A 137 6.00 -8.70 4.47
CA LEU A 137 6.47 -9.10 3.14
C LEU A 137 5.35 -8.99 2.08
N PHE A 138 4.14 -9.40 2.44
CA PHE A 138 2.97 -9.24 1.56
C PHE A 138 2.65 -7.76 1.29
N GLY A 139 2.73 -6.90 2.31
CA GLY A 139 2.56 -5.46 2.17
C GLY A 139 3.60 -4.84 1.23
N VAL A 140 4.88 -5.20 1.40
CA VAL A 140 5.98 -4.74 0.52
C VAL A 140 5.80 -5.24 -0.91
N ALA A 141 5.50 -6.53 -1.08
CA ALA A 141 5.29 -7.13 -2.40
C ALA A 141 4.07 -6.53 -3.12
N GLY A 142 2.97 -6.28 -2.39
CA GLY A 142 1.80 -5.58 -2.90
C GLY A 142 2.11 -4.15 -3.34
N GLY A 143 2.93 -3.42 -2.58
CA GLY A 143 3.41 -2.09 -2.93
C GLY A 143 4.30 -2.08 -4.17
N LEU A 144 5.18 -3.07 -4.32
CA LEU A 144 5.99 -3.25 -5.53
C LEU A 144 5.10 -3.57 -6.75
N GLY A 145 4.10 -4.42 -6.59
CA GLY A 145 3.10 -4.70 -7.62
C GLY A 145 2.31 -3.46 -8.04
N PHE A 146 1.93 -2.62 -7.06
CA PHE A 146 1.31 -1.33 -7.30
C PHE A 146 2.23 -0.40 -8.10
N THR A 147 3.50 -0.29 -7.70
CA THR A 147 4.51 0.53 -8.39
C THR A 147 4.72 0.08 -9.82
N LEU A 148 4.84 -1.22 -10.04
CA LEU A 148 4.98 -1.81 -11.36
C LEU A 148 3.78 -1.43 -12.26
N ALA A 149 2.57 -1.60 -11.77
CA ALA A 149 1.36 -1.31 -12.53
C ALA A 149 1.24 0.18 -12.89
N ILE A 150 1.54 1.09 -11.94
CA ILE A 150 1.44 2.53 -12.20
C ILE A 150 2.51 3.03 -13.18
N VAL A 151 3.73 2.47 -13.13
CA VAL A 151 4.83 2.81 -14.06
C VAL A 151 4.53 2.29 -15.46
N LEU A 152 4.03 1.06 -15.60
CA LEU A 152 3.61 0.51 -16.88
C LEU A 152 2.52 1.37 -17.54
N PHE A 153 1.52 1.75 -16.77
CA PHE A 153 0.43 2.58 -17.28
C PHE A 153 0.91 4.00 -17.64
N ALA A 154 1.78 4.60 -16.83
CA ALA A 154 2.37 5.89 -17.15
C ALA A 154 3.16 5.84 -18.46
N SER A 155 3.90 4.76 -18.72
CA SER A 155 4.64 4.54 -19.96
C SER A 155 3.72 4.45 -21.17
N VAL A 156 2.60 3.73 -21.06
CA VAL A 156 1.59 3.61 -22.14
C VAL A 156 0.94 4.97 -22.38
N ARG A 157 0.55 5.69 -21.32
CA ARG A 157 -0.12 6.99 -21.43
C ARG A 157 0.75 8.04 -22.13
N ILE A 158 2.04 8.10 -21.81
CA ILE A 158 2.98 9.02 -22.47
C ILE A 158 3.12 8.70 -23.97
N ARG A 159 2.98 7.44 -24.35
CA ARG A 159 3.00 7.07 -25.78
C ARG A 159 1.72 7.43 -26.52
N VAL A 160 0.58 7.37 -25.85
CA VAL A 160 -0.73 7.71 -26.44
C VAL A 160 -0.92 9.23 -26.55
N ASP A 161 -0.36 10.02 -25.61
CA ASP A 161 -0.42 11.48 -25.63
C ASP A 161 0.57 12.14 -26.62
N LYS A 162 1.41 11.35 -27.31
CA LYS A 162 2.25 11.79 -28.45
C LYS A 162 1.56 11.59 -29.79
#